data_d5cb50661d6d07f28f251ae20c16d9f8
#
_entry.id   d5cb50661d6d07f28f251ae20c16d9f8
#
_cell.length_a   1.000
_cell.length_b   1.000
_cell.length_c   1.000
_cell.angle_alpha   90.00
_cell.angle_beta   90.00
_cell.angle_gamma   90.00
#
_symmetry.space_group_name_H-M   'P 1'
#
loop_
_entity.id
_entity.type
_entity.pdbx_description
1 polymer ?
#
loop_
_entity_poly.entity_id
_entity_poly.type
_entity_poly.pdbx_seq_one_letter_code
_entity_poly.pdbx_strand_id
1 'polypeptide(L)'
;MKNLGLFIIGKLISVFGSAIYTFAIGLYVLKQTGSGFSFALTLFVGLIPTIIFSPVAGYMSDRFDKKKIVVSMDFANGMMFLILFVLTLKFELNQPMIYISTFMTTVFTTFFGIAFEAAKPNLVADEKLMSINSLSKVIDSTALILAPVLGGLIFAFTDIKTFILINAVC
;
A
#
# COMPACT_ATOMS: atom_id res chain seq x y z
N MET A 1 5.81 22.22 12.64
CA MET A 1 6.77 21.10 12.75
C MET A 1 6.15 19.78 13.24
N LYS A 2 5.16 19.77 14.16
CA LYS A 2 4.49 18.53 14.62
C LYS A 2 3.77 17.77 13.47
N ASN A 3 3.17 18.49 12.53
CA ASN A 3 2.43 17.88 11.42
C ASN A 3 3.32 17.18 10.40
N LEU A 4 4.57 17.62 10.23
CA LEU A 4 5.51 17.00 9.28
C LEU A 4 5.98 15.62 9.76
N GLY A 5 6.25 15.48 11.08
CA GLY A 5 6.64 14.19 11.65
C GLY A 5 5.53 13.15 11.52
N LEU A 6 4.30 13.53 11.85
CA LEU A 6 3.12 12.67 11.69
C LEU A 6 2.89 12.28 10.22
N PHE A 7 3.09 13.22 9.30
CA PHE A 7 2.98 12.98 7.86
C PHE A 7 4.00 11.95 7.37
N ILE A 8 5.27 12.06 7.77
CA ILE A 8 6.33 11.11 7.40
C ILE A 8 6.09 9.73 8.01
N ILE A 9 5.69 9.68 9.29
CA ILE A 9 5.38 8.41 9.97
C ILE A 9 4.20 7.72 9.30
N GLY A 10 3.14 8.46 8.98
CA GLY A 10 1.98 7.93 8.24
C GLY A 10 2.39 7.35 6.88
N LYS A 11 3.23 8.07 6.12
CA LYS A 11 3.77 7.54 4.86
C LYS A 11 4.57 6.25 5.06
N LEU A 12 5.46 6.22 6.06
CA LEU A 12 6.26 5.05 6.37
C LEU A 12 5.38 3.82 6.63
N ILE A 13 4.42 3.95 7.53
CA ILE A 13 3.51 2.86 7.92
C ILE A 13 2.71 2.38 6.70
N SER A 14 2.10 3.30 5.96
CA SER A 14 1.25 2.96 4.81
C SER A 14 2.04 2.32 3.66
N VAL A 15 3.21 2.87 3.29
CA VAL A 15 4.05 2.36 2.19
C VAL A 15 4.63 0.99 2.55
N PHE A 16 5.20 0.85 3.75
CA PHE A 16 5.76 -0.44 4.18
C PHE A 16 4.68 -1.50 4.35
N GLY A 17 3.56 -1.16 5.01
CA GLY A 17 2.44 -2.08 5.19
C GLY A 17 1.94 -2.65 3.86
N SER A 18 1.65 -1.77 2.90
CA SER A 18 1.18 -2.17 1.57
C SER A 18 2.21 -2.96 0.77
N ALA A 19 3.49 -2.56 0.81
CA ALA A 19 4.55 -3.25 0.08
C ALA A 19 4.83 -4.65 0.65
N ILE A 20 4.88 -4.78 1.98
CA ILE A 20 5.05 -6.06 2.68
C ILE A 20 3.85 -6.98 2.38
N TYR A 21 2.61 -6.46 2.44
CA TYR A 21 1.42 -7.23 2.11
C TYR A 21 1.46 -7.75 0.68
N THR A 22 1.73 -6.88 -0.29
CA THR A 22 1.75 -7.26 -1.71
C THR A 22 2.75 -8.40 -1.98
N PHE A 23 3.91 -8.37 -1.36
CA PHE A 23 4.89 -9.44 -1.49
C PHE A 23 4.46 -10.72 -0.76
N ALA A 24 3.98 -10.59 0.49
CA ALA A 24 3.54 -11.73 1.30
C ALA A 24 2.34 -12.46 0.67
N ILE A 25 1.38 -11.73 0.08
CA ILE A 25 0.24 -12.34 -0.60
C ILE A 25 0.67 -13.08 -1.87
N GLY A 26 1.68 -12.57 -2.58
CA GLY A 26 2.30 -13.26 -3.70
C GLY A 26 2.92 -14.59 -3.26
N LEU A 27 3.70 -14.60 -2.17
CA LEU A 27 4.26 -15.82 -1.60
C LEU A 27 3.20 -16.82 -1.14
N TYR A 28 2.10 -16.31 -0.57
CA TYR A 28 0.96 -17.14 -0.20
C TYR A 28 0.35 -17.86 -1.41
N VAL A 29 0.16 -17.13 -2.53
CA VAL A 29 -0.31 -17.72 -3.80
C VAL A 29 0.68 -18.76 -4.33
N LEU A 30 1.97 -18.47 -4.28
CA LEU A 30 3.01 -19.42 -4.68
C LEU A 30 2.96 -20.70 -3.84
N LYS A 31 2.83 -20.58 -2.51
CA LYS A 31 2.71 -21.72 -1.61
C LYS A 31 1.44 -22.54 -1.85
N GLN A 32 0.33 -21.88 -2.16
CA GLN A 32 -0.97 -22.52 -2.38
C GLN A 32 -1.06 -23.24 -3.71
N THR A 33 -0.46 -22.68 -4.77
CA THR A 33 -0.60 -23.18 -6.15
C THR A 33 0.62 -23.97 -6.64
N GLY A 34 1.78 -23.79 -5.99
CA GLY A 34 3.05 -24.31 -6.50
C GLY A 34 3.51 -23.64 -7.81
N SER A 35 2.80 -22.60 -8.28
CA SER A 35 2.98 -21.99 -9.59
C SER A 35 3.67 -20.62 -9.51
N GLY A 36 4.89 -20.54 -10.05
CA GLY A 36 5.58 -19.25 -10.23
C GLY A 36 4.82 -18.29 -11.14
N PHE A 37 4.03 -18.81 -12.10
CA PHE A 37 3.17 -17.98 -12.93
C PHE A 37 2.07 -17.30 -12.12
N SER A 38 1.39 -18.01 -11.21
CA SER A 38 0.37 -17.43 -10.34
C SER A 38 0.96 -16.37 -9.39
N PHE A 39 2.17 -16.60 -8.89
CA PHE A 39 2.92 -15.58 -8.14
C PHE A 39 3.16 -14.32 -8.97
N ALA A 40 3.72 -14.47 -10.17
CA ALA A 40 4.00 -13.36 -11.08
C ALA A 40 2.71 -12.62 -11.47
N LEU A 41 1.62 -13.35 -11.72
CA LEU A 41 0.32 -12.78 -12.06
C LEU A 41 -0.23 -11.94 -10.89
N THR A 42 -0.07 -12.39 -9.64
CA THR A 42 -0.48 -11.63 -8.45
C THR A 42 0.23 -10.27 -8.39
N LEU A 43 1.54 -10.26 -8.61
CA LEU A 43 2.32 -9.01 -8.64
C LEU A 43 1.92 -8.13 -9.83
N PHE A 44 1.67 -8.73 -11.00
CA PHE A 44 1.25 -8.00 -12.19
C PHE A 44 -0.12 -7.34 -12.03
N VAL A 45 -1.10 -8.04 -11.42
CA VAL A 45 -2.41 -7.47 -11.08
C VAL A 45 -2.25 -6.23 -10.19
N GLY A 46 -1.26 -6.22 -9.30
CA GLY A 46 -0.90 -5.05 -8.50
C GLY A 46 -0.34 -3.85 -9.31
N LEU A 47 0.18 -4.06 -10.51
CA LEU A 47 0.72 -2.96 -11.33
C LEU A 47 -0.35 -2.26 -12.19
N ILE A 48 -1.35 -3.00 -12.64
CA ILE A 48 -2.39 -2.50 -13.55
C ILE A 48 -3.10 -1.25 -13.01
N PRO A 49 -3.60 -1.22 -11.75
CA PRO A 49 -4.28 -0.07 -11.22
C PRO A 49 -3.41 1.18 -11.18
N THR A 50 -2.12 1.05 -10.88
CA THR A 50 -1.19 2.18 -10.87
C THR A 50 -1.13 2.86 -12.24
N ILE A 51 -1.03 2.08 -13.32
CA ILE A 51 -0.94 2.61 -14.68
C ILE A 51 -2.26 3.30 -15.07
N ILE A 52 -3.39 2.64 -14.80
CA ILE A 52 -4.72 3.13 -15.21
C ILE A 52 -5.15 4.36 -14.38
N PHE A 53 -4.96 4.31 -13.06
CA PHE A 53 -5.51 5.32 -12.16
C PHE A 53 -4.56 6.47 -11.83
N SER A 54 -3.25 6.40 -12.17
CA SER A 54 -2.33 7.52 -11.93
C SER A 54 -2.78 8.83 -12.57
N PRO A 55 -3.23 8.90 -13.84
CA PRO A 55 -3.72 10.14 -14.41
C PRO A 55 -4.96 10.69 -13.71
N VAL A 56 -5.87 9.79 -13.29
CA VAL A 56 -7.10 10.15 -12.58
C VAL A 56 -6.76 10.68 -11.18
N ALA A 57 -5.87 10.00 -10.47
CA ALA A 57 -5.40 10.40 -9.15
C ALA A 57 -4.67 11.76 -9.20
N GLY A 58 -3.87 12.01 -10.24
CA GLY A 58 -3.26 13.32 -10.49
C GLY A 58 -4.30 14.41 -10.64
N TYR A 59 -5.25 14.22 -11.55
CA TYR A 59 -6.34 15.18 -11.77
C TYR A 59 -7.17 15.45 -10.50
N MET A 60 -7.50 14.41 -9.73
CA MET A 60 -8.22 14.58 -8.48
C MET A 60 -7.39 15.33 -7.43
N SER A 61 -6.09 15.04 -7.34
CA SER A 61 -5.19 15.72 -6.40
C SER A 61 -5.00 17.19 -6.69
N ASP A 62 -5.17 17.61 -7.96
CA ASP A 62 -5.10 19.03 -8.34
C ASP A 62 -6.39 19.79 -7.99
N ARG A 63 -7.55 19.12 -8.05
CA ARG A 63 -8.86 19.76 -7.87
C ARG A 63 -9.44 19.66 -6.47
N PHE A 64 -9.12 18.60 -5.73
CA PHE A 64 -9.70 18.35 -4.43
C PHE A 64 -8.68 18.53 -3.30
N ASP A 65 -9.19 18.61 -2.08
CA ASP A 65 -8.36 18.69 -0.87
C ASP A 65 -7.51 17.42 -0.72
N LYS A 66 -6.21 17.58 -0.90
CA LYS A 66 -5.22 16.51 -0.86
C LYS A 66 -5.24 15.74 0.45
N LYS A 67 -5.45 16.45 1.58
CA LYS A 67 -5.54 15.83 2.89
C LYS A 67 -6.75 14.90 2.98
N LYS A 68 -7.90 15.31 2.42
CA LYS A 68 -9.10 14.47 2.40
C LYS A 68 -8.88 13.22 1.54
N ILE A 69 -8.22 13.34 0.39
CA ILE A 69 -7.88 12.19 -0.46
C ILE A 69 -6.98 11.24 0.31
N VAL A 70 -5.89 11.71 0.91
CA VAL A 70 -4.95 10.88 1.68
C VAL A 70 -5.68 10.12 2.78
N VAL A 71 -6.45 10.82 3.63
CA VAL A 71 -7.16 10.19 4.76
C VAL A 71 -8.25 9.24 4.29
N SER A 72 -9.01 9.60 3.25
CA SER A 72 -10.09 8.73 2.75
C SER A 72 -9.57 7.46 2.10
N MET A 73 -8.44 7.53 1.37
CA MET A 73 -7.84 6.36 0.73
C MET A 73 -7.19 5.42 1.74
N ASP A 74 -6.53 5.97 2.75
CA ASP A 74 -5.94 5.20 3.84
C ASP A 74 -7.03 4.49 4.66
N PHE A 75 -8.10 5.21 5.01
CA PHE A 75 -9.26 4.63 5.70
C PHE A 75 -9.97 3.56 4.85
N ALA A 76 -10.17 3.80 3.55
CA ALA A 76 -10.78 2.83 2.64
C ALA A 76 -9.92 1.55 2.52
N ASN A 77 -8.58 1.71 2.49
CA ASN A 77 -7.65 0.59 2.47
C ASN A 77 -7.74 -0.24 3.77
N GLY A 78 -7.74 0.42 4.93
CA GLY A 78 -7.92 -0.25 6.22
C GLY A 78 -9.26 -0.98 6.32
N MET A 79 -10.37 -0.35 5.89
CA MET A 79 -11.69 -0.99 5.83
C MET A 79 -11.73 -2.21 4.91
N MET A 80 -11.09 -2.13 3.76
CA MET A 80 -10.98 -3.26 2.83
C MET A 80 -10.24 -4.43 3.49
N PHE A 81 -9.13 -4.18 4.19
CA PHE A 81 -8.41 -5.22 4.93
C PHE A 81 -9.23 -5.80 6.08
N LEU A 82 -10.03 -5.00 6.79
CA LEU A 82 -10.96 -5.49 7.81
C LEU A 82 -12.01 -6.42 7.21
N ILE A 83 -12.62 -6.03 6.10
CA ILE A 83 -13.60 -6.87 5.38
C ILE A 83 -12.93 -8.18 4.94
N LEU A 84 -11.73 -8.09 4.35
CA LEU A 84 -10.99 -9.27 3.92
C LEU A 84 -10.69 -10.18 5.11
N PHE A 85 -10.27 -9.64 6.25
CA PHE A 85 -10.02 -10.41 7.49
C PHE A 85 -11.28 -11.14 7.95
N VAL A 86 -12.43 -10.46 8.04
CA VAL A 86 -13.70 -11.07 8.44
C VAL A 86 -14.10 -12.19 7.46
N LEU A 87 -13.87 -12.00 6.17
CA LEU A 87 -14.11 -13.05 5.18
C LEU A 87 -13.22 -14.29 5.40
N THR A 88 -11.96 -14.08 5.78
CA THR A 88 -11.03 -15.20 6.06
C THR A 88 -11.37 -16.01 7.32
N LEU A 89 -12.23 -15.48 8.19
CA LEU A 89 -12.74 -16.25 9.35
C LEU A 89 -13.80 -17.29 8.95
N LYS A 90 -14.50 -17.06 7.84
CA LYS A 90 -15.59 -17.93 7.36
C LYS A 90 -15.21 -18.73 6.11
N PHE A 91 -14.33 -18.20 5.29
CA PHE A 91 -13.93 -18.79 4.01
C PHE A 91 -12.41 -18.87 3.93
N GLU A 92 -11.91 -19.88 3.23
CA GLU A 92 -10.50 -19.91 2.85
C GLU A 92 -10.20 -18.84 1.79
N LEU A 93 -9.03 -18.22 1.89
CA LEU A 93 -8.57 -17.27 0.88
C LEU A 93 -8.40 -17.97 -0.47
N ASN A 94 -9.24 -17.61 -1.42
CA ASN A 94 -9.15 -18.10 -2.79
C ASN A 94 -8.49 -17.06 -3.72
N GLN A 95 -8.02 -17.51 -4.89
CA GLN A 95 -7.33 -16.64 -5.85
C GLN A 95 -8.13 -15.40 -6.26
N PRO A 96 -9.43 -15.46 -6.58
CA PRO A 96 -10.22 -14.25 -6.88
C PRO A 96 -10.22 -13.21 -5.76
N MET A 97 -10.36 -13.64 -4.50
CA MET A 97 -10.31 -12.72 -3.35
C MET A 97 -8.96 -12.03 -3.25
N ILE A 98 -7.87 -12.77 -3.51
CA ILE A 98 -6.51 -12.24 -3.49
C ILE A 98 -6.33 -11.20 -4.60
N TYR A 99 -6.73 -11.51 -5.84
CA TYR A 99 -6.59 -10.59 -6.96
C TYR A 99 -7.42 -9.31 -6.75
N ILE A 100 -8.66 -9.43 -6.27
CA ILE A 100 -9.51 -8.28 -5.97
C ILE A 100 -8.90 -7.43 -4.86
N SER A 101 -8.43 -8.03 -3.77
CA SER A 101 -7.81 -7.29 -2.66
C SER A 101 -6.52 -6.61 -3.10
N THR A 102 -5.66 -7.27 -3.86
CA THR A 102 -4.43 -6.70 -4.42
C THR A 102 -4.74 -5.52 -5.35
N PHE A 103 -5.71 -5.69 -6.24
CA PHE A 103 -6.16 -4.63 -7.14
C PHE A 103 -6.67 -3.40 -6.36
N MET A 104 -7.57 -3.60 -5.40
CA MET A 104 -8.14 -2.52 -4.59
C MET A 104 -7.10 -1.82 -3.73
N THR A 105 -6.22 -2.57 -3.05
CA THR A 105 -5.08 -2.01 -2.31
C THR A 105 -4.26 -1.09 -3.20
N THR A 106 -3.94 -1.53 -4.41
CA THR A 106 -3.12 -0.72 -5.33
C THR A 106 -3.88 0.52 -5.83
N VAL A 107 -5.19 0.44 -6.06
CA VAL A 107 -6.00 1.63 -6.34
C VAL A 107 -5.85 2.64 -5.19
N PHE A 108 -6.13 2.24 -3.96
CA PHE A 108 -6.08 3.14 -2.79
C PHE A 108 -4.68 3.71 -2.57
N THR A 109 -3.63 2.89 -2.66
CA THR A 109 -2.24 3.35 -2.48
C THR A 109 -1.76 4.24 -3.63
N THR A 110 -2.28 4.09 -4.84
CA THR A 110 -1.99 4.98 -5.97
C THR A 110 -2.56 6.38 -5.71
N PHE A 111 -3.84 6.48 -5.33
CA PHE A 111 -4.45 7.76 -4.98
C PHE A 111 -3.79 8.39 -3.76
N PHE A 112 -3.54 7.60 -2.71
CA PHE A 112 -2.81 8.04 -1.52
C PHE A 112 -1.44 8.61 -1.89
N GLY A 113 -0.61 7.88 -2.62
CA GLY A 113 0.75 8.26 -2.96
C GLY A 113 0.80 9.56 -3.76
N ILE A 114 -0.04 9.70 -4.81
CA ILE A 114 -0.08 10.90 -5.66
C ILE A 114 -0.59 12.10 -4.88
N ALA A 115 -1.66 11.96 -4.09
CA ALA A 115 -2.18 13.05 -3.27
C ALA A 115 -1.19 13.46 -2.17
N PHE A 116 -0.47 12.48 -1.61
CA PHE A 116 0.57 12.69 -0.62
C PHE A 116 1.73 13.50 -1.19
N GLU A 117 2.24 13.12 -2.38
CA GLU A 117 3.30 13.87 -3.07
C GLU A 117 2.85 15.31 -3.39
N ALA A 118 1.61 15.47 -3.87
CA ALA A 118 1.03 16.77 -4.18
C ALA A 118 0.79 17.67 -2.95
N ALA A 119 0.69 17.07 -1.74
CA ALA A 119 0.46 17.82 -0.50
C ALA A 119 1.73 18.44 0.08
N LYS A 120 2.92 17.97 -0.28
CA LYS A 120 4.20 18.39 0.30
C LYS A 120 4.46 19.91 0.24
N PRO A 121 4.19 20.63 -0.88
CA PRO A 121 4.39 22.07 -0.93
C PRO A 121 3.55 22.85 0.09
N ASN A 122 2.41 22.29 0.51
CA ASN A 122 1.53 22.91 1.50
C ASN A 122 1.99 22.68 2.95
N LEU A 123 2.97 21.81 3.17
CA LEU A 123 3.41 21.40 4.51
C LEU A 123 4.74 22.01 4.93
N VAL A 124 5.56 22.43 3.99
CA VAL A 124 6.90 22.97 4.24
C VAL A 124 7.17 24.19 3.38
N ALA A 125 8.04 25.08 3.85
CA ALA A 125 8.56 26.18 3.05
C ALA A 125 9.42 25.66 1.90
N ASP A 126 9.52 26.43 0.82
CA ASP A 126 10.21 26.06 -0.43
C ASP A 126 11.65 25.57 -0.20
N GLU A 127 12.37 26.18 0.73
CA GLU A 127 13.73 25.80 1.12
C GLU A 127 13.84 24.35 1.62
N LYS A 128 12.76 23.79 2.17
CA LYS A 128 12.71 22.40 2.72
C LYS A 128 12.07 21.38 1.78
N LEU A 129 11.52 21.83 0.64
CA LEU A 129 10.88 20.94 -0.33
C LEU A 129 11.85 19.88 -0.86
N MET A 130 13.09 20.25 -1.14
CA MET A 130 14.10 19.30 -1.60
C MET A 130 14.36 18.22 -0.56
N SER A 131 14.51 18.60 0.73
CA SER A 131 14.75 17.64 1.81
C SER A 131 13.60 16.67 2.01
N ILE A 132 12.34 17.15 1.98
CA ILE A 132 11.17 16.29 2.17
C ILE A 132 10.95 15.36 0.96
N ASN A 133 11.24 15.82 -0.25
CA ASN A 133 11.20 15.01 -1.45
C ASN A 133 12.27 13.92 -1.42
N SER A 134 13.50 14.24 -1.03
CA SER A 134 14.56 13.27 -0.86
C SER A 134 14.22 12.22 0.20
N LEU A 135 13.72 12.65 1.36
CA LEU A 135 13.30 11.75 2.42
C LEU A 135 12.16 10.82 1.98
N SER A 136 11.17 11.35 1.26
CA SER A 136 10.10 10.52 0.69
C SER A 136 10.64 9.47 -0.26
N LYS A 137 11.58 9.83 -1.14
CA LYS A 137 12.20 8.89 -2.08
C LYS A 137 13.04 7.83 -1.36
N VAL A 138 13.74 8.20 -0.28
CA VAL A 138 14.45 7.24 0.58
C VAL A 138 13.47 6.24 1.19
N ILE A 139 12.32 6.70 1.70
CA ILE A 139 11.27 5.82 2.24
C ILE A 139 10.77 4.84 1.16
N ASP A 140 10.42 5.36 -0.02
CA ASP A 140 9.90 4.55 -1.13
C ASP A 140 10.94 3.51 -1.59
N SER A 141 12.20 3.91 -1.76
CA SER A 141 13.28 3.02 -2.18
C SER A 141 13.64 1.98 -1.11
N THR A 142 13.63 2.39 0.16
CA THR A 142 13.89 1.48 1.28
C THR A 142 12.76 0.46 1.41
N ALA A 143 11.51 0.87 1.25
CA ALA A 143 10.38 -0.04 1.24
C ALA A 143 10.47 -1.04 0.07
N LEU A 144 10.82 -0.58 -1.12
CA LEU A 144 10.99 -1.45 -2.30
C LEU A 144 12.04 -2.56 -2.07
N ILE A 145 13.12 -2.25 -1.37
CA ILE A 145 14.21 -3.20 -1.09
C ILE A 145 13.89 -4.09 0.12
N LEU A 146 13.38 -3.50 1.21
CA LEU A 146 13.19 -4.22 2.46
C LEU A 146 11.85 -4.95 2.54
N ALA A 147 10.81 -4.50 1.84
CA ALA A 147 9.50 -5.15 1.91
C ALA A 147 9.52 -6.62 1.46
N PRO A 148 10.24 -7.03 0.40
CA PRO A 148 10.38 -8.44 0.05
C PRO A 148 11.07 -9.26 1.14
N VAL A 149 12.11 -8.70 1.77
CA VAL A 149 12.85 -9.38 2.85
C VAL A 149 11.98 -9.53 4.08
N LEU A 150 11.36 -8.44 4.53
CA LEU A 150 10.47 -8.44 5.69
C LEU A 150 9.21 -9.28 5.43
N GLY A 151 8.61 -9.16 4.24
CA GLY A 151 7.46 -9.94 3.83
C GLY A 151 7.73 -11.43 3.82
N GLY A 152 8.89 -11.84 3.30
CA GLY A 152 9.33 -13.23 3.32
C GLY A 152 9.60 -13.75 4.73
N LEU A 153 10.30 -12.97 5.58
CA LEU A 153 10.55 -13.34 6.97
C LEU A 153 9.26 -13.47 7.77
N ILE A 154 8.39 -12.46 7.72
CA ILE A 154 7.14 -12.50 8.48
C ILE A 154 6.25 -13.65 7.96
N PHE A 155 6.19 -13.87 6.64
CA PHE A 155 5.44 -14.97 6.04
C PHE A 155 5.96 -16.36 6.50
N ALA A 156 7.25 -16.51 6.82
CA ALA A 156 7.82 -17.74 7.32
C ALA A 156 7.35 -18.09 8.76
N PHE A 157 7.02 -17.06 9.56
CA PHE A 157 6.69 -17.23 10.99
C PHE A 157 5.24 -16.89 11.33
N THR A 158 4.48 -16.32 10.38
CA THR A 158 3.16 -15.76 10.67
C THR A 158 2.14 -16.21 9.63
N ASP A 159 0.90 -16.45 10.07
CA ASP A 159 -0.19 -16.77 9.16
C ASP A 159 -0.63 -15.53 8.36
N ILE A 160 -1.06 -15.75 7.12
CA ILE A 160 -1.55 -14.68 6.21
C ILE A 160 -2.71 -13.88 6.83
N LYS A 161 -3.53 -14.50 7.68
CA LYS A 161 -4.62 -13.83 8.39
C LYS A 161 -4.12 -12.73 9.33
N THR A 162 -3.01 -12.98 10.03
CA THR A 162 -2.36 -12.00 10.90
C THR A 162 -1.82 -10.82 10.08
N PHE A 163 -1.29 -11.09 8.88
CA PHE A 163 -0.87 -10.03 7.95
C PHE A 163 -2.01 -9.11 7.54
N ILE A 164 -3.15 -9.71 7.18
CA ILE A 164 -4.35 -8.97 6.78
C ILE A 164 -4.82 -8.10 7.94
N LEU A 165 -4.83 -8.62 9.17
CA LEU A 165 -5.24 -7.88 10.35
C LEU A 165 -4.29 -6.72 10.68
N ILE A 166 -2.97 -6.92 10.58
CA ILE A 166 -1.99 -5.85 10.80
C ILE A 166 -2.22 -4.71 9.80
N ASN A 167 -2.42 -5.03 8.53
CA ASN A 167 -2.69 -4.01 7.50
C ASN A 167 -4.06 -3.30 7.69
N ALA A 168 -5.02 -3.92 8.35
CA ALA A 168 -6.29 -3.29 8.68
C ALA A 168 -6.15 -2.17 9.73
N VAL A 169 -5.10 -2.21 10.55
CA VAL A 169 -4.86 -1.26 11.65
C VAL A 169 -3.77 -0.23 11.29
N CYS A 170 -2.97 -0.50 10.26
CA CYS A 170 -1.94 0.43 9.75
C CYS A 170 -2.50 1.46 8.79
#